data_e4efd7b97846356371b9713066d285d2
#
_entry.id   e4efd7b97846356371b9713066d285d2
#
_cell.length_a   1.000
_cell.length_b   1.000
_cell.length_c   1.000
_cell.angle_alpha   90.00
_cell.angle_beta   90.00
_cell.angle_gamma   90.00
#
_symmetry.space_group_name_H-M   'P 1'
#
loop_
_entity.id
_entity.type
_entity.pdbx_description
1 polymer ?
#
loop_
_entity_poly.entity_id
_entity_poly.type
_entity_poly.pdbx_seq_one_letter_code
_entity_poly.pdbx_strand_id
1 'polypeptide(L)'
;MPPSRKQQVIDLLKSLETRDPVPFTYVNPNKYIQHNLQVGPGPAGVAALIKNMPPDASVNTIRVFEDGDYVFAHTQYNFFGPRIGFDIFRYEDSLIVEHWDNLQETATEPSPSGHTMIDGPTIASDLDKTDANKALMQRYMEDLLAGRRETFPRYFNGTQYIQHNPWVADTIPGLIAGLQALAAKGQAVVYKSVHKILGEGNFVLVVAEGTFGGVPTCIYDLFRIEKGRIGEHRDTLEAIPPRDQWKNSNGKF
;
A
#
# COMPACT_ATOMS: atom_id res chain seq x y z
N MET A 1 -7.09 26.95 11.45
CA MET A 1 -5.94 26.07 11.72
C MET A 1 -5.53 25.42 10.42
N PRO A 2 -4.26 25.20 10.15
CA PRO A 2 -3.84 24.44 8.96
C PRO A 2 -4.44 23.02 9.03
N PRO A 3 -4.68 22.36 7.90
CA PRO A 3 -5.18 21.00 7.90
C PRO A 3 -4.16 20.02 8.51
N SER A 4 -4.65 18.93 9.11
CA SER A 4 -3.78 17.87 9.62
C SER A 4 -2.97 17.23 8.46
N ARG A 5 -1.85 16.57 8.76
CA ARG A 5 -1.05 15.86 7.74
C ARG A 5 -1.89 14.85 6.95
N LYS A 6 -2.80 14.12 7.60
CA LYS A 6 -3.75 13.23 6.93
C LYS A 6 -4.64 13.99 5.94
N GLN A 7 -5.19 15.13 6.33
CA GLN A 7 -6.02 15.94 5.44
C GLN A 7 -5.21 16.51 4.27
N GLN A 8 -3.97 16.96 4.52
CA GLN A 8 -3.06 17.42 3.47
C GLN A 8 -2.81 16.34 2.41
N VAL A 9 -2.62 15.08 2.83
CA VAL A 9 -2.45 13.94 1.91
C VAL A 9 -3.74 13.67 1.14
N ILE A 10 -4.91 13.66 1.79
CA ILE A 10 -6.20 13.51 1.10
C ILE A 10 -6.37 14.60 0.05
N ASP A 11 -6.12 15.86 0.40
CA ASP A 11 -6.26 17.00 -0.50
C ASP A 11 -5.26 16.92 -1.67
N LEU A 12 -4.01 16.53 -1.38
CA LEU A 12 -2.98 16.36 -2.40
C LEU A 12 -3.33 15.25 -3.40
N LEU A 13 -3.77 14.09 -2.92
CA LEU A 13 -4.23 13.02 -3.80
C LEU A 13 -5.47 13.44 -4.60
N LYS A 14 -6.42 14.12 -3.96
CA LYS A 14 -7.62 14.63 -4.63
C LYS A 14 -7.30 15.68 -5.70
N SER A 15 -6.18 16.39 -5.57
CA SER A 15 -5.75 17.37 -6.57
C SER A 15 -5.40 16.75 -7.94
N LEU A 16 -5.12 15.45 -7.99
CA LEU A 16 -4.98 14.71 -9.25
C LEU A 16 -6.28 14.70 -10.08
N GLU A 17 -7.42 14.71 -9.40
CA GLU A 17 -8.75 14.83 -10.03
C GLU A 17 -9.14 16.30 -10.26
N THR A 18 -9.07 17.10 -9.20
CA THR A 18 -9.59 18.47 -9.21
C THR A 18 -8.68 19.46 -9.94
N ARG A 19 -7.39 19.14 -10.06
CA ARG A 19 -6.31 20.04 -10.56
C ARG A 19 -6.14 21.30 -9.72
N ASP A 20 -6.62 21.27 -8.46
CA ASP A 20 -6.41 22.34 -7.52
C ASP A 20 -4.90 22.47 -7.21
N PRO A 21 -4.28 23.64 -7.44
CA PRO A 21 -2.86 23.83 -7.15
C PRO A 21 -2.56 24.03 -5.65
N VAL A 22 -3.56 24.33 -4.83
CA VAL A 22 -3.36 24.66 -3.40
C VAL A 22 -2.68 23.53 -2.62
N PRO A 23 -3.05 22.25 -2.75
CA PRO A 23 -2.40 21.15 -2.03
C PRO A 23 -0.90 20.99 -2.36
N PHE A 24 -0.42 21.49 -3.50
CA PHE A 24 1.01 21.47 -3.82
C PHE A 24 1.84 22.38 -2.93
N THR A 25 1.22 23.31 -2.19
CA THR A 25 1.92 24.10 -1.16
C THR A 25 2.37 23.26 0.04
N TYR A 26 1.83 22.04 0.20
CA TYR A 26 2.27 21.09 1.22
C TYR A 26 3.55 20.34 0.80
N VAL A 27 3.93 20.38 -0.47
CA VAL A 27 5.12 19.71 -1.00
C VAL A 27 6.31 20.68 -0.96
N ASN A 28 7.46 20.20 -0.49
CA ASN A 28 8.67 21.00 -0.47
C ASN A 28 9.15 21.28 -1.91
N PRO A 29 9.20 22.54 -2.33
CA PRO A 29 9.53 22.88 -3.72
C PRO A 29 10.99 22.60 -4.09
N ASN A 30 11.88 22.47 -3.10
CA ASN A 30 13.32 22.33 -3.31
C ASN A 30 13.83 20.90 -3.00
N LYS A 31 13.01 20.09 -2.30
CA LYS A 31 13.36 18.74 -1.87
C LYS A 31 12.15 17.84 -2.01
N TYR A 32 12.08 17.10 -3.09
CA TYR A 32 11.02 16.10 -3.27
C TYR A 32 11.58 14.87 -4.01
N ILE A 33 11.58 13.74 -3.34
CA ILE A 33 12.06 12.47 -3.86
C ILE A 33 10.84 11.65 -4.31
N GLN A 34 10.80 11.26 -5.57
CA GLN A 34 9.72 10.48 -6.16
C GLN A 34 10.15 9.04 -6.40
N HIS A 35 9.40 8.05 -5.85
CA HIS A 35 9.67 6.63 -6.05
C HIS A 35 8.68 5.93 -7.00
N ASN A 36 7.67 6.64 -7.53
CA ASN A 36 6.93 6.12 -8.67
C ASN A 36 7.83 6.14 -9.91
N LEU A 37 8.17 4.98 -10.41
CA LEU A 37 9.12 4.82 -11.52
C LEU A 37 8.58 5.34 -12.86
N GLN A 38 7.26 5.59 -12.96
CA GLN A 38 6.62 6.15 -14.15
C GLN A 38 6.49 7.68 -14.09
N VAL A 39 6.91 8.31 -12.99
CA VAL A 39 6.87 9.77 -12.78
C VAL A 39 8.29 10.32 -12.79
N GLY A 40 8.49 11.44 -13.46
CA GLY A 40 9.77 12.15 -13.48
C GLY A 40 10.19 12.64 -12.09
N PRO A 41 11.46 13.02 -11.92
CA PRO A 41 11.97 13.43 -10.60
C PRO A 41 11.42 14.80 -10.17
N GLY A 42 11.33 14.98 -8.85
CA GLY A 42 10.98 16.24 -8.22
C GLY A 42 9.55 16.73 -8.49
N PRO A 43 9.21 17.96 -8.06
CA PRO A 43 7.88 18.55 -8.25
C PRO A 43 7.49 18.70 -9.73
N ALA A 44 8.47 18.89 -10.62
CA ALA A 44 8.22 19.00 -12.06
C ALA A 44 7.66 17.70 -12.65
N GLY A 45 8.09 16.53 -12.17
CA GLY A 45 7.57 15.24 -12.59
C GLY A 45 6.09 15.08 -12.24
N VAL A 46 5.70 15.49 -11.02
CA VAL A 46 4.31 15.48 -10.57
C VAL A 46 3.46 16.48 -11.38
N ALA A 47 3.96 17.69 -11.64
CA ALA A 47 3.26 18.67 -12.47
C ALA A 47 3.00 18.15 -13.90
N ALA A 48 3.98 17.43 -14.48
CA ALA A 48 3.81 16.79 -15.79
C ALA A 48 2.77 15.66 -15.74
N LEU A 49 2.71 14.86 -14.67
CA LEU A 49 1.68 13.84 -14.47
C LEU A 49 0.29 14.48 -14.49
N ILE A 50 0.06 15.52 -13.68
CA ILE A 50 -1.23 16.19 -13.57
C ILE A 50 -1.69 16.79 -14.90
N LYS A 51 -0.76 17.41 -15.64
CA LYS A 51 -1.07 17.97 -16.97
C LYS A 51 -1.60 16.91 -17.94
N ASN A 52 -1.16 15.65 -17.77
CA ASN A 52 -1.54 14.53 -18.64
C ASN A 52 -2.67 13.67 -18.07
N MET A 53 -3.23 14.03 -16.90
CA MET A 53 -4.36 13.30 -16.34
C MET A 53 -5.58 13.42 -17.27
N PRO A 54 -6.31 12.30 -17.49
CA PRO A 54 -7.54 12.33 -18.26
C PRO A 54 -8.59 13.21 -17.58
N PRO A 55 -9.53 13.82 -18.35
CA PRO A 55 -10.50 14.76 -17.81
C PRO A 55 -11.53 14.10 -16.85
N ASP A 56 -11.70 12.79 -16.96
CA ASP A 56 -12.58 11.96 -16.13
C ASP A 56 -11.84 11.22 -15.01
N ALA A 57 -10.58 11.63 -14.73
CA ALA A 57 -9.84 11.09 -13.59
C ALA A 57 -10.63 11.26 -12.30
N SER A 58 -10.62 10.22 -11.47
CA SER A 58 -11.23 10.28 -10.13
C SER A 58 -10.31 9.69 -9.07
N VAL A 59 -10.37 10.26 -7.86
CA VAL A 59 -9.59 9.88 -6.70
C VAL A 59 -10.49 9.80 -5.48
N ASN A 60 -10.49 8.65 -4.82
CA ASN A 60 -11.26 8.40 -3.61
C ASN A 60 -10.36 7.74 -2.56
N THR A 61 -9.84 8.52 -1.61
CA THR A 61 -9.05 8.01 -0.48
C THR A 61 -9.97 7.31 0.52
N ILE A 62 -9.81 6.00 0.64
CA ILE A 62 -10.65 5.13 1.51
C ILE A 62 -10.14 5.16 2.95
N ARG A 63 -8.82 5.11 3.14
CA ARG A 63 -8.13 5.05 4.43
C ARG A 63 -6.92 5.95 4.40
N VAL A 64 -6.64 6.61 5.53
CA VAL A 64 -5.41 7.38 5.71
C VAL A 64 -4.95 7.22 7.15
N PHE A 65 -3.66 7.01 7.32
CA PHE A 65 -3.00 6.71 8.59
C PHE A 65 -1.73 7.53 8.74
N GLU A 66 -1.29 7.76 9.98
CA GLU A 66 -0.08 8.53 10.28
C GLU A 66 0.81 7.74 11.25
N ASP A 67 2.11 7.66 10.95
CA ASP A 67 3.12 7.02 11.79
C ASP A 67 4.40 7.88 11.80
N GLY A 68 4.60 8.66 12.87
CA GLY A 68 5.73 9.57 12.99
C GLY A 68 5.75 10.61 11.87
N ASP A 69 6.81 10.58 11.05
CA ASP A 69 6.94 11.49 9.91
C ASP A 69 6.28 10.96 8.63
N TYR A 70 5.60 9.83 8.68
CA TYR A 70 4.94 9.22 7.53
C TYR A 70 3.43 9.34 7.62
N VAL A 71 2.82 9.61 6.46
CA VAL A 71 1.38 9.43 6.24
C VAL A 71 1.23 8.45 5.10
N PHE A 72 0.37 7.43 5.28
CA PHE A 72 0.09 6.46 4.24
C PHE A 72 -1.41 6.34 3.99
N ALA A 73 -1.77 6.21 2.72
CA ALA A 73 -3.15 6.20 2.26
C ALA A 73 -3.44 4.96 1.43
N HIS A 74 -4.67 4.47 1.51
CA HIS A 74 -5.24 3.45 0.63
C HIS A 74 -6.32 4.11 -0.20
N THR A 75 -6.12 4.16 -1.52
CA THR A 75 -6.88 5.02 -2.42
C THR A 75 -7.36 4.24 -3.63
N GLN A 76 -8.61 4.50 -4.02
CA GLN A 76 -9.18 4.07 -5.29
C GLN A 76 -9.01 5.18 -6.32
N TYR A 77 -8.47 4.81 -7.46
CA TYR A 77 -8.18 5.68 -8.59
C TYR A 77 -8.95 5.23 -9.84
N ASN A 78 -9.33 6.18 -10.65
CA ASN A 78 -9.65 5.95 -12.04
C ASN A 78 -8.89 6.98 -12.90
N PHE A 79 -7.69 6.60 -13.31
CA PHE A 79 -6.89 7.30 -14.32
C PHE A 79 -6.14 6.26 -15.13
N PHE A 80 -6.24 6.33 -16.43
CA PHE A 80 -5.71 5.28 -17.33
C PHE A 80 -6.24 3.87 -16.97
N GLY A 81 -7.49 3.80 -16.49
CA GLY A 81 -8.18 2.62 -15.96
C GLY A 81 -8.33 2.59 -14.43
N PRO A 82 -9.25 1.75 -13.93
CA PRO A 82 -9.52 1.64 -12.49
C PRO A 82 -8.34 0.96 -11.76
N ARG A 83 -7.88 1.57 -10.66
CA ARG A 83 -6.76 1.08 -9.84
C ARG A 83 -7.04 1.22 -8.36
N ILE A 84 -6.40 0.36 -7.59
CA ILE A 84 -6.26 0.51 -6.13
C ILE A 84 -4.79 0.77 -5.85
N GLY A 85 -4.49 1.70 -4.96
CA GLY A 85 -3.12 2.02 -4.60
C GLY A 85 -2.93 2.30 -3.12
N PHE A 86 -1.69 2.09 -2.69
CA PHE A 86 -1.17 2.64 -1.45
C PHE A 86 -0.15 3.72 -1.80
N ASP A 87 -0.28 4.87 -1.14
CA ASP A 87 0.63 6.00 -1.23
C ASP A 87 1.26 6.24 0.13
N ILE A 88 2.54 6.52 0.17
CA ILE A 88 3.28 6.87 1.38
C ILE A 88 3.96 8.21 1.16
N PHE A 89 3.75 9.14 2.08
CA PHE A 89 4.36 10.45 2.08
C PHE A 89 5.22 10.62 3.33
N ARG A 90 6.44 11.11 3.18
CA ARG A 90 7.30 11.48 4.29
C ARG A 90 7.38 12.99 4.42
N TYR A 91 7.26 13.44 5.66
CA TYR A 91 7.34 14.84 6.06
C TYR A 91 8.69 15.18 6.64
N GLU A 92 9.13 16.42 6.41
CA GLU A 92 10.26 17.05 7.04
C GLU A 92 9.91 18.54 7.15
N ASP A 93 10.10 19.13 8.35
CA ASP A 93 9.76 20.54 8.61
C ASP A 93 8.34 20.93 8.16
N SER A 94 7.37 20.04 8.40
CA SER A 94 5.95 20.21 8.05
C SER A 94 5.63 20.19 6.54
N LEU A 95 6.59 19.86 5.69
CA LEU A 95 6.41 19.71 4.24
C LEU A 95 6.66 18.27 3.79
N ILE A 96 5.97 17.85 2.76
CA ILE A 96 6.17 16.56 2.10
C ILE A 96 7.47 16.64 1.28
N VAL A 97 8.40 15.73 1.57
CA VAL A 97 9.72 15.66 0.93
C VAL A 97 9.95 14.38 0.14
N GLU A 98 9.05 13.38 0.28
CA GLU A 98 9.26 12.09 -0.38
C GLU A 98 7.94 11.33 -0.54
N HIS A 99 7.82 10.59 -1.63
CA HIS A 99 6.61 9.85 -1.98
C HIS A 99 6.95 8.49 -2.59
N TRP A 100 6.27 7.47 -2.11
CA TRP A 100 6.20 6.11 -2.66
C TRP A 100 4.76 5.77 -2.96
N ASP A 101 4.55 4.94 -3.94
CA ASP A 101 3.26 4.35 -4.24
C ASP A 101 3.37 2.88 -4.65
N ASN A 102 2.25 2.21 -4.72
CA ASN A 102 2.11 0.89 -5.30
C ASN A 102 0.69 0.75 -5.84
N LEU A 103 0.56 0.55 -7.15
CA LEU A 103 -0.72 0.60 -7.86
C LEU A 103 -1.01 -0.73 -8.54
N GLN A 104 -2.20 -1.27 -8.30
CA GLN A 104 -2.71 -2.47 -8.95
C GLN A 104 -4.02 -2.17 -9.70
N GLU A 105 -4.28 -2.82 -10.81
CA GLU A 105 -5.59 -2.79 -11.46
C GLU A 105 -6.66 -3.32 -10.50
N THR A 106 -7.79 -2.60 -10.43
CA THR A 106 -8.92 -3.03 -9.62
C THR A 106 -9.49 -4.32 -10.22
N ALA A 107 -9.63 -5.35 -9.38
CA ALA A 107 -10.28 -6.58 -9.80
C ALA A 107 -11.74 -6.30 -10.18
N THR A 108 -12.21 -6.89 -11.28
CA THR A 108 -13.59 -6.78 -11.73
C THR A 108 -14.56 -7.58 -10.87
N GLU A 109 -14.06 -8.67 -10.28
CA GLU A 109 -14.82 -9.55 -9.40
C GLU A 109 -14.29 -9.45 -7.97
N PRO A 110 -15.16 -9.59 -6.97
CA PRO A 110 -14.74 -9.67 -5.57
C PRO A 110 -13.92 -10.95 -5.32
N SER A 111 -13.26 -11.00 -4.15
CA SER A 111 -12.57 -12.22 -3.69
C SER A 111 -13.54 -13.42 -3.64
N PRO A 112 -13.03 -14.67 -3.57
CA PRO A 112 -13.89 -15.84 -3.44
C PRO A 112 -14.82 -15.83 -2.21
N SER A 113 -14.53 -14.99 -1.21
CA SER A 113 -15.38 -14.77 -0.04
C SER A 113 -16.30 -13.54 -0.15
N GLY A 114 -16.32 -12.89 -1.29
CA GLY A 114 -17.22 -11.76 -1.59
C GLY A 114 -16.70 -10.39 -1.17
N HIS A 115 -15.45 -10.28 -0.72
CA HIS A 115 -14.84 -9.00 -0.37
C HIS A 115 -14.24 -8.29 -1.57
N THR A 116 -14.39 -6.97 -1.61
CA THR A 116 -13.68 -6.12 -2.57
C THR A 116 -12.29 -5.74 -2.03
N MET A 117 -11.44 -5.17 -2.87
CA MET A 117 -10.11 -4.70 -2.45
C MET A 117 -10.17 -3.54 -1.46
N ILE A 118 -11.32 -2.87 -1.29
CA ILE A 118 -11.47 -1.62 -0.54
C ILE A 118 -12.47 -1.65 0.62
N ASP A 119 -13.34 -2.65 0.74
CA ASP A 119 -14.33 -2.72 1.82
C ASP A 119 -13.69 -2.96 3.20
N GLY A 120 -14.53 -3.04 4.25
CA GLY A 120 -14.12 -3.22 5.63
C GLY A 120 -13.78 -1.91 6.37
N PRO A 121 -13.26 -1.99 7.60
CA PRO A 121 -13.00 -0.84 8.47
C PRO A 121 -12.02 0.17 7.86
N THR A 122 -12.27 1.46 8.11
CA THR A 122 -11.47 2.56 7.54
C THR A 122 -10.76 3.41 8.60
N ILE A 123 -11.13 3.26 9.87
CA ILE A 123 -10.63 4.08 10.99
C ILE A 123 -9.79 3.21 11.90
N ALA A 124 -8.58 3.69 12.26
CA ALA A 124 -7.72 3.03 13.21
C ALA A 124 -8.33 3.05 14.62
N SER A 125 -8.19 1.94 15.33
CA SER A 125 -8.49 1.79 16.75
C SER A 125 -7.24 1.28 17.48
N ASP A 126 -7.31 1.13 18.81
CA ASP A 126 -6.18 0.64 19.61
C ASP A 126 -4.88 1.44 19.37
N LEU A 127 -4.97 2.78 19.34
CA LEU A 127 -3.84 3.68 19.03
C LEU A 127 -2.64 3.50 19.97
N ASP A 128 -2.89 3.06 21.19
CA ASP A 128 -1.87 2.71 22.21
C ASP A 128 -1.09 1.43 21.87
N LYS A 129 -1.55 0.64 20.89
CA LYS A 129 -0.93 -0.63 20.50
C LYS A 129 -0.12 -0.54 19.19
N THR A 130 0.06 0.63 18.62
CA THR A 130 0.78 0.84 17.35
C THR A 130 2.12 0.12 17.32
N ASP A 131 2.99 0.38 18.29
CA ASP A 131 4.33 -0.24 18.34
C ASP A 131 4.28 -1.75 18.55
N ALA A 132 3.36 -2.25 19.38
CA ALA A 132 3.18 -3.67 19.60
C ALA A 132 2.70 -4.39 18.32
N ASN A 133 1.81 -3.75 17.55
CA ASN A 133 1.30 -4.29 16.29
C ASN A 133 2.37 -4.24 15.17
N LYS A 134 3.17 -3.18 15.09
CA LYS A 134 4.34 -3.11 14.19
C LYS A 134 5.36 -4.22 14.54
N ALA A 135 5.65 -4.42 15.82
CA ALA A 135 6.56 -5.47 16.28
C ALA A 135 6.00 -6.89 15.99
N LEU A 136 4.68 -7.08 16.04
CA LEU A 136 4.03 -8.33 15.62
C LEU A 136 4.31 -8.60 14.13
N MET A 137 4.09 -7.59 13.27
CA MET A 137 4.29 -7.70 11.83
C MET A 137 5.77 -7.89 11.49
N GLN A 138 6.69 -7.23 12.20
CA GLN A 138 8.13 -7.44 12.02
C GLN A 138 8.49 -8.92 12.22
N ARG A 139 8.05 -9.55 13.32
CA ARG A 139 8.30 -10.97 13.59
C ARG A 139 7.65 -11.90 12.57
N TYR A 140 6.42 -11.56 12.14
CA TYR A 140 5.74 -12.33 11.10
C TYR A 140 6.51 -12.32 9.78
N MET A 141 6.99 -11.15 9.35
CA MET A 141 7.77 -11.01 8.11
C MET A 141 9.14 -11.68 8.22
N GLU A 142 9.81 -11.62 9.37
CA GLU A 142 11.06 -12.36 9.61
C GLU A 142 10.85 -13.87 9.51
N ASP A 143 9.75 -14.41 10.06
CA ASP A 143 9.41 -15.83 9.95
C ASP A 143 9.04 -16.22 8.51
N LEU A 144 8.30 -15.36 7.82
CA LEU A 144 7.93 -15.55 6.42
C LEU A 144 9.17 -15.61 5.51
N LEU A 145 10.07 -14.64 5.65
CA LEU A 145 11.33 -14.57 4.88
C LEU A 145 12.26 -15.75 5.17
N ALA A 146 12.27 -16.23 6.40
CA ALA A 146 13.05 -17.42 6.80
C ALA A 146 12.37 -18.75 6.43
N GLY A 147 11.16 -18.72 5.84
CA GLY A 147 10.42 -19.92 5.46
C GLY A 147 9.82 -20.70 6.62
N ARG A 148 9.73 -20.12 7.83
CA ARG A 148 9.24 -20.76 9.06
C ARG A 148 7.71 -20.82 9.10
N ARG A 149 7.10 -21.54 8.17
CA ARG A 149 5.64 -21.61 8.01
C ARG A 149 4.91 -22.27 9.19
N GLU A 150 5.58 -23.10 9.96
CA GLU A 150 5.07 -23.72 11.18
C GLU A 150 4.72 -22.71 12.28
N THR A 151 5.26 -21.49 12.19
CA THR A 151 4.97 -20.42 13.16
C THR A 151 3.69 -19.64 12.82
N PHE A 152 3.18 -19.72 11.59
CA PHE A 152 2.06 -18.93 11.09
C PHE A 152 0.80 -18.98 11.96
N PRO A 153 0.37 -20.14 12.53
CA PRO A 153 -0.80 -20.16 13.42
C PRO A 153 -0.72 -19.22 14.63
N ARG A 154 0.48 -18.78 15.01
CA ARG A 154 0.67 -17.83 16.12
C ARG A 154 0.22 -16.42 15.76
N TYR A 155 0.31 -16.05 14.50
CA TYR A 155 0.10 -14.69 14.02
C TYR A 155 -1.35 -14.43 13.61
N PHE A 156 -2.08 -15.44 13.15
CA PHE A 156 -3.40 -15.26 12.57
C PHE A 156 -4.54 -15.59 13.52
N ASN A 157 -5.65 -14.90 13.33
CA ASN A 157 -6.93 -15.25 13.96
C ASN A 157 -7.64 -16.30 13.08
N GLY A 158 -7.17 -17.52 13.14
CA GLY A 158 -7.40 -18.66 12.24
C GLY A 158 -8.74 -18.75 11.52
N THR A 159 -9.86 -18.73 12.25
CA THR A 159 -11.22 -18.88 11.67
C THR A 159 -11.89 -17.55 11.30
N GLN A 160 -11.31 -16.41 11.70
CA GLN A 160 -11.87 -15.08 11.51
C GLN A 160 -10.96 -14.18 10.64
N TYR A 161 -10.01 -14.80 9.94
CA TYR A 161 -9.12 -14.06 9.03
C TYR A 161 -9.87 -13.70 7.75
N ILE A 162 -9.97 -12.40 7.47
CA ILE A 162 -10.63 -11.81 6.31
C ILE A 162 -9.60 -11.45 5.25
N GLN A 163 -9.90 -11.77 3.99
CA GLN A 163 -9.00 -11.57 2.87
C GLN A 163 -9.64 -10.73 1.77
N HIS A 164 -8.96 -9.65 1.38
CA HIS A 164 -9.39 -8.75 0.30
C HIS A 164 -8.61 -8.92 -1.00
N ASN A 165 -7.60 -9.79 -1.00
CA ASN A 165 -6.91 -10.15 -2.25
C ASN A 165 -7.91 -10.87 -3.19
N PRO A 166 -8.03 -10.45 -4.46
CA PRO A 166 -9.09 -10.95 -5.36
C PRO A 166 -9.00 -12.44 -5.69
N TRP A 167 -7.88 -13.08 -5.39
CA TRP A 167 -7.66 -14.50 -5.71
C TRP A 167 -7.70 -15.43 -4.50
N VAL A 168 -7.89 -14.88 -3.30
CA VAL A 168 -7.73 -15.61 -2.04
C VAL A 168 -8.99 -15.51 -1.20
N ALA A 169 -9.47 -16.66 -0.70
CA ALA A 169 -10.61 -16.70 0.21
C ALA A 169 -10.20 -16.41 1.66
N ASP A 170 -11.20 -16.09 2.47
CA ASP A 170 -11.07 -15.94 3.92
C ASP A 170 -10.52 -17.21 4.59
N THR A 171 -10.11 -17.06 5.83
CA THR A 171 -9.53 -18.07 6.70
C THR A 171 -8.13 -18.53 6.31
N ILE A 172 -7.40 -19.15 7.22
CA ILE A 172 -6.06 -19.70 6.90
C ILE A 172 -6.12 -20.84 5.89
N PRO A 173 -7.08 -21.77 5.94
CA PRO A 173 -7.25 -22.75 4.86
C PRO A 173 -7.49 -22.09 3.50
N GLY A 174 -8.33 -21.03 3.44
CA GLY A 174 -8.57 -20.26 2.21
C GLY A 174 -7.32 -19.58 1.68
N LEU A 175 -6.52 -18.96 2.56
CA LEU A 175 -5.22 -18.38 2.20
C LEU A 175 -4.28 -19.43 1.60
N ILE A 176 -4.13 -20.58 2.25
CA ILE A 176 -3.25 -21.66 1.79
C ILE A 176 -3.71 -22.17 0.42
N ALA A 177 -5.02 -22.44 0.27
CA ALA A 177 -5.58 -22.92 -0.99
C ALA A 177 -5.40 -21.91 -2.14
N GLY A 178 -5.64 -20.61 -1.87
CA GLY A 178 -5.45 -19.52 -2.83
C GLY A 178 -4.00 -19.40 -3.30
N LEU A 179 -3.05 -19.38 -2.36
CA LEU A 179 -1.62 -19.33 -2.69
C LEU A 179 -1.16 -20.56 -3.48
N GLN A 180 -1.66 -21.77 -3.15
CA GLN A 180 -1.37 -22.98 -3.91
C GLN A 180 -1.95 -22.91 -5.34
N ALA A 181 -3.17 -22.39 -5.50
CA ALA A 181 -3.80 -22.21 -6.80
C ALA A 181 -3.04 -21.20 -7.68
N LEU A 182 -2.57 -20.09 -7.09
CA LEU A 182 -1.71 -19.13 -7.78
C LEU A 182 -0.38 -19.78 -8.19
N ALA A 183 0.27 -20.51 -7.30
CA ALA A 183 1.53 -21.19 -7.58
C ALA A 183 1.37 -22.24 -8.70
N ALA A 184 0.27 -22.99 -8.73
CA ALA A 184 -0.03 -23.96 -9.79
C ALA A 184 -0.22 -23.30 -11.18
N LYS A 185 -0.60 -22.00 -11.21
CA LYS A 185 -0.70 -21.19 -12.44
C LYS A 185 0.63 -20.48 -12.78
N GLY A 186 1.71 -20.76 -12.06
CA GLY A 186 2.99 -20.07 -12.24
C GLY A 186 3.01 -18.65 -11.64
N GLN A 187 2.02 -18.28 -10.84
CA GLN A 187 1.84 -16.95 -10.23
C GLN A 187 2.19 -16.96 -8.74
N ALA A 188 3.22 -17.70 -8.33
CA ALA A 188 3.66 -17.71 -6.94
C ALA A 188 4.13 -16.33 -6.47
N VAL A 189 3.67 -15.92 -5.28
CA VAL A 189 4.19 -14.75 -4.57
C VAL A 189 5.38 -15.20 -3.73
N VAL A 190 6.53 -14.54 -3.90
CA VAL A 190 7.76 -14.82 -3.13
C VAL A 190 8.28 -13.51 -2.57
N TYR A 191 8.34 -13.39 -1.25
CA TYR A 191 8.95 -12.26 -0.56
C TYR A 191 10.47 -12.42 -0.51
N LYS A 192 11.20 -11.32 -0.70
CA LYS A 192 12.69 -11.28 -0.66
C LYS A 192 13.21 -10.38 0.45
N SER A 193 12.62 -9.22 0.63
CA SER A 193 13.01 -8.24 1.65
C SER A 193 11.84 -7.35 2.07
N VAL A 194 11.94 -6.80 3.28
CA VAL A 194 11.03 -5.77 3.81
C VAL A 194 11.78 -4.45 3.88
N HIS A 195 11.17 -3.39 3.36
CA HIS A 195 11.74 -2.05 3.31
C HIS A 195 11.14 -1.11 4.35
N LYS A 196 9.82 -1.20 4.63
CA LYS A 196 9.14 -0.37 5.62
C LYS A 196 8.05 -1.16 6.35
N ILE A 197 7.83 -0.85 7.62
CA ILE A 197 6.67 -1.26 8.41
C ILE A 197 6.13 0.01 9.07
N LEU A 198 4.96 0.46 8.63
CA LEU A 198 4.29 1.65 9.12
C LEU A 198 2.98 1.25 9.81
N GLY A 199 2.57 1.95 10.86
CA GLY A 199 1.35 1.60 11.56
C GLY A 199 0.66 2.76 12.24
N GLU A 200 -0.66 2.66 12.37
CA GLU A 200 -1.46 3.49 13.27
C GLU A 200 -2.51 2.60 13.93
N GLY A 201 -2.42 2.49 15.25
CA GLY A 201 -3.32 1.63 16.01
C GLY A 201 -3.25 0.18 15.56
N ASN A 202 -4.39 -0.34 15.15
CA ASN A 202 -4.56 -1.71 14.68
C ASN A 202 -4.30 -1.92 13.18
N PHE A 203 -3.93 -0.87 12.42
CA PHE A 203 -3.52 -1.01 11.02
C PHE A 203 -2.01 -0.94 10.87
N VAL A 204 -1.44 -1.88 10.11
CA VAL A 204 0.00 -1.93 9.81
C VAL A 204 0.20 -2.20 8.32
N LEU A 205 0.92 -1.30 7.65
CA LEU A 205 1.35 -1.44 6.27
C LEU A 205 2.78 -1.97 6.23
N VAL A 206 2.98 -3.04 5.47
CA VAL A 206 4.30 -3.61 5.15
C VAL A 206 4.63 -3.30 3.70
N VAL A 207 5.79 -2.73 3.46
CA VAL A 207 6.37 -2.52 2.13
C VAL A 207 7.45 -3.55 1.91
N ALA A 208 7.25 -4.42 0.94
CA ALA A 208 8.17 -5.50 0.64
C ALA A 208 8.55 -5.54 -0.85
N GLU A 209 9.68 -6.16 -1.11
CA GLU A 209 10.16 -6.55 -2.42
C GLU A 209 10.06 -8.06 -2.57
N GLY A 210 9.69 -8.51 -3.76
CA GLY A 210 9.59 -9.93 -4.05
C GLY A 210 9.44 -10.23 -5.53
N THR A 211 8.76 -11.33 -5.82
CA THR A 211 8.33 -11.67 -7.18
C THR A 211 6.90 -12.18 -7.18
N PHE A 212 6.18 -11.90 -8.27
CA PHE A 212 4.92 -12.51 -8.61
C PHE A 212 5.08 -13.24 -9.95
N GLY A 213 4.93 -14.55 -9.95
CA GLY A 213 5.20 -15.35 -11.15
C GLY A 213 6.64 -15.22 -11.68
N GLY A 214 7.62 -14.97 -10.80
CA GLY A 214 9.01 -14.76 -11.17
C GLY A 214 9.34 -13.33 -11.62
N VAL A 215 8.35 -12.46 -11.82
CA VAL A 215 8.55 -11.05 -12.17
C VAL A 215 8.89 -10.24 -10.92
N PRO A 216 9.94 -9.40 -10.91
CA PRO A 216 10.23 -8.48 -9.81
C PRO A 216 8.99 -7.63 -9.48
N THR A 217 8.60 -7.61 -8.22
CA THR A 217 7.33 -7.03 -7.77
C THR A 217 7.52 -6.28 -6.46
N CYS A 218 6.96 -5.08 -6.41
CA CYS A 218 6.74 -4.34 -5.18
C CYS A 218 5.42 -4.81 -4.57
N ILE A 219 5.43 -5.15 -3.28
CA ILE A 219 4.31 -5.74 -2.55
C ILE A 219 3.99 -4.84 -1.37
N TYR A 220 2.78 -4.28 -1.34
CA TYR A 220 2.28 -3.52 -0.20
C TYR A 220 1.14 -4.31 0.43
N ASP A 221 1.34 -4.70 1.70
CA ASP A 221 0.38 -5.47 2.48
C ASP A 221 -0.15 -4.62 3.63
N LEU A 222 -1.44 -4.34 3.65
CA LEU A 222 -2.10 -3.69 4.78
C LEU A 222 -2.82 -4.73 5.62
N PHE A 223 -2.35 -4.87 6.86
CA PHE A 223 -2.92 -5.76 7.85
C PHE A 223 -3.75 -4.99 8.86
N ARG A 224 -4.84 -5.60 9.33
CA ARG A 224 -5.57 -5.14 10.52
C ARG A 224 -5.43 -6.17 11.63
N ILE A 225 -4.97 -5.70 12.77
CA ILE A 225 -4.66 -6.52 13.94
C ILE A 225 -5.85 -6.48 14.91
N GLU A 226 -6.30 -7.65 15.34
CA GLU A 226 -7.34 -7.82 16.35
C GLU A 226 -6.84 -8.69 17.49
N LYS A 227 -6.93 -8.19 18.73
CA LYS A 227 -6.52 -8.94 19.93
C LYS A 227 -5.12 -9.55 19.81
N GLY A 228 -4.18 -8.79 19.20
CA GLY A 228 -2.79 -9.21 19.01
C GLY A 228 -2.57 -10.28 17.94
N ARG A 229 -3.50 -10.43 16.99
CA ARG A 229 -3.41 -11.35 15.85
C ARG A 229 -3.85 -10.69 14.57
N ILE A 230 -3.34 -11.15 13.44
CA ILE A 230 -3.75 -10.72 12.10
C ILE A 230 -5.18 -11.21 11.88
N GLY A 231 -6.11 -10.26 11.76
CA GLY A 231 -7.53 -10.53 11.53
C GLY A 231 -7.97 -10.24 10.10
N GLU A 232 -7.23 -9.38 9.38
CA GLU A 232 -7.64 -8.95 8.04
C GLU A 232 -6.43 -8.52 7.22
N HIS A 233 -6.47 -8.75 5.91
CA HIS A 233 -5.40 -8.43 4.97
C HIS A 233 -5.94 -7.91 3.65
N ARG A 234 -5.26 -6.91 3.09
CA ARG A 234 -5.41 -6.43 1.72
C ARG A 234 -4.05 -6.03 1.18
N ASP A 235 -3.87 -6.16 -0.11
CA ASP A 235 -2.59 -5.93 -0.75
C ASP A 235 -2.70 -5.23 -2.10
N THR A 236 -1.56 -4.75 -2.58
CA THR A 236 -1.34 -4.42 -3.98
C THR A 236 0.00 -4.99 -4.44
N LEU A 237 0.01 -5.52 -5.66
CA LEU A 237 1.15 -6.10 -6.33
C LEU A 237 1.45 -5.28 -7.59
N GLU A 238 2.60 -4.62 -7.64
CA GLU A 238 3.01 -3.85 -8.81
C GLU A 238 4.35 -4.36 -9.35
N ALA A 239 4.34 -4.75 -10.63
CA ALA A 239 5.57 -5.18 -11.28
C ALA A 239 6.58 -4.03 -11.34
N ILE A 240 7.82 -4.28 -10.94
CA ILE A 240 8.91 -3.32 -11.08
C ILE A 240 9.42 -3.41 -12.51
N PRO A 241 9.27 -2.34 -13.32
CA PRO A 241 9.71 -2.35 -14.71
C PRO A 241 11.24 -2.44 -14.81
N PRO A 242 11.78 -2.89 -15.96
CA PRO A 242 13.20 -2.82 -16.24
C PRO A 242 13.75 -1.40 -16.07
N ARG A 243 15.02 -1.27 -15.63
CA ARG A 243 15.62 0.01 -15.24
C ARG A 243 15.67 1.04 -16.36
N ASP A 244 15.76 0.61 -17.59
CA ASP A 244 15.75 1.47 -18.79
C ASP A 244 14.40 2.14 -19.05
N GLN A 245 13.33 1.67 -18.39
CA GLN A 245 11.99 2.27 -18.46
C GLN A 245 11.71 3.27 -17.32
N TRP A 246 12.64 3.42 -16.37
CA TRP A 246 12.45 4.32 -15.24
C TRP A 246 12.57 5.79 -15.65
N LYS A 247 11.64 6.61 -15.19
CA LYS A 247 11.65 8.06 -15.43
C LYS A 247 12.38 8.85 -14.35
N ASN A 248 12.78 8.21 -13.27
CA ASN A 248 13.65 8.76 -12.24
C ASN A 248 14.66 7.70 -11.78
N SER A 249 15.68 8.11 -11.03
CA SER A 249 16.77 7.22 -10.57
C SER A 249 16.72 6.88 -9.09
N ASN A 250 15.63 7.24 -8.38
CA ASN A 250 15.54 7.12 -6.92
C ASN A 250 15.27 5.67 -6.45
N GLY A 251 14.85 4.79 -7.36
CA GLY A 251 14.43 3.42 -7.02
C GLY A 251 12.98 3.35 -6.57
N LYS A 252 12.45 2.12 -6.39
CA LYS A 252 11.06 1.87 -5.99
C LYS A 252 10.87 1.92 -4.46
N PHE A 253 11.96 1.77 -3.66
CA PHE A 253 11.93 1.60 -2.19
C PHE A 253 12.63 2.68 -1.41
#